data_cf6651f52e2a423ff4d4bc64b3514305
#
_entry.id   cf6651f52e2a423ff4d4bc64b3514305
#
_cell.length_a   1.000
_cell.length_b   1.000
_cell.length_c   1.000
_cell.angle_alpha   90.00
_cell.angle_beta   90.00
_cell.angle_gamma   90.00
#
_symmetry.space_group_name_H-M   'P 1'
#
loop_
_entity.id
_entity.type
_entity.pdbx_description
1 polymer ?
#
loop_
_entity_poly.entity_id
_entity_poly.type
_entity_poly.pdbx_seq_one_letter_code
_entity_poly.pdbx_strand_id
1 'polypeptide(L)'
;PKHTPVPFKEEELWNGYPEETNAPYGIAKKTLMRLVEAYHEQYDFNGVNLVPVNMYGPHDHFNLTSSHVIPALILKVHQAIKNGDTEIVLWGSGQASREFLYAPDCAEAIKLAIQKDVGPEPINIGTGKEIKICELIEAIADRMGFDGKIEYDTTKPDGQPRRCLDTTRAKERLGFEATTDLKTGLNSTIEWFWKQTMKGVI
;
A
#
# COMPACT_ATOMS: atom_id res chain seq x y z
N PRO A 1 -4.67 14.60 -5.05
CA PRO A 1 -3.88 15.81 -5.38
C PRO A 1 -2.53 15.82 -4.67
N LYS A 2 -1.50 16.47 -5.26
CA LYS A 2 -0.12 16.46 -4.76
C LYS A 2 0.05 17.07 -3.37
N HIS A 3 -0.72 18.12 -3.09
CA HIS A 3 -0.61 18.91 -1.86
C HIS A 3 -1.76 18.68 -0.89
N THR A 4 -2.44 17.56 -1.01
CA THR A 4 -3.53 17.19 -0.09
C THR A 4 -2.99 17.02 1.33
N PRO A 5 -3.65 17.60 2.35
CA PRO A 5 -3.30 17.36 3.74
C PRO A 5 -3.35 15.88 4.12
N VAL A 6 -2.48 15.46 5.04
CA VAL A 6 -2.46 14.09 5.57
C VAL A 6 -3.07 14.09 6.98
N PRO A 7 -4.02 13.18 7.28
CA PRO A 7 -4.50 12.06 6.47
C PRO A 7 -5.40 12.49 5.30
N PHE A 8 -5.32 11.77 4.19
CA PHE A 8 -6.08 12.06 2.97
C PHE A 8 -7.56 11.72 3.16
N LYS A 9 -8.42 12.71 3.02
CA LYS A 9 -9.87 12.54 3.04
C LYS A 9 -10.42 12.41 1.63
N GLU A 10 -11.53 11.69 1.48
CA GLU A 10 -12.18 11.47 0.19
C GLU A 10 -12.67 12.77 -0.45
N GLU A 11 -13.10 13.76 0.36
CA GLU A 11 -13.53 15.08 -0.10
C GLU A 11 -12.40 15.84 -0.82
N GLU A 12 -11.14 15.58 -0.44
CA GLU A 12 -9.96 16.22 -1.01
C GLU A 12 -9.58 15.65 -2.39
N LEU A 13 -10.20 14.56 -2.82
CA LEU A 13 -9.85 13.86 -4.06
C LEU A 13 -9.86 14.79 -5.28
N TRP A 14 -10.81 15.74 -5.31
CA TRP A 14 -11.03 16.64 -6.44
C TRP A 14 -10.34 18.00 -6.31
N ASN A 15 -9.67 18.30 -5.21
CA ASN A 15 -9.08 19.59 -4.88
C ASN A 15 -7.72 19.86 -5.54
N GLY A 16 -7.47 19.32 -6.73
CA GLY A 16 -6.26 19.63 -7.48
C GLY A 16 -5.79 18.52 -8.42
N TYR A 17 -4.70 18.83 -9.10
CA TYR A 17 -4.06 17.93 -10.05
C TYR A 17 -3.32 16.80 -9.32
N PRO A 18 -3.29 15.56 -9.86
CA PRO A 18 -2.47 14.49 -9.32
C PRO A 18 -0.97 14.84 -9.33
N GLU A 19 -0.18 14.10 -8.57
CA GLU A 19 1.28 14.21 -8.63
C GLU A 19 1.76 13.89 -10.06
N GLU A 20 2.66 14.70 -10.61
CA GLU A 20 2.96 14.77 -12.04
C GLU A 20 3.48 13.44 -12.61
N THR A 21 4.32 12.71 -11.85
CA THR A 21 4.90 11.44 -12.31
C THR A 21 3.86 10.34 -12.44
N ASN A 22 2.76 10.42 -11.68
CA ASN A 22 1.63 9.49 -11.69
C ASN A 22 0.33 10.10 -12.25
N ALA A 23 0.38 11.28 -12.84
CA ALA A 23 -0.80 11.98 -13.28
C ALA A 23 -1.67 11.20 -14.29
N PRO A 24 -1.11 10.52 -15.31
CA PRO A 24 -1.92 9.71 -16.23
C PRO A 24 -2.74 8.63 -15.51
N TYR A 25 -2.10 7.90 -14.58
CA TYR A 25 -2.78 6.91 -13.76
C TYR A 25 -3.85 7.55 -12.86
N GLY A 26 -3.50 8.62 -12.16
CA GLY A 26 -4.41 9.32 -11.26
C GLY A 26 -5.65 9.87 -11.97
N ILE A 27 -5.49 10.47 -13.16
CA ILE A 27 -6.59 10.96 -13.99
C ILE A 27 -7.48 9.80 -14.45
N ALA A 28 -6.90 8.71 -14.96
CA ALA A 28 -7.66 7.54 -15.39
C ALA A 28 -8.51 6.97 -14.24
N LYS A 29 -7.95 6.85 -13.03
CA LYS A 29 -8.70 6.37 -11.87
C LYS A 29 -9.80 7.33 -11.43
N LYS A 30 -9.55 8.63 -11.40
CA LYS A 30 -10.58 9.66 -11.14
C LYS A 30 -11.72 9.61 -12.16
N THR A 31 -11.40 9.41 -13.44
CA THR A 31 -12.41 9.27 -14.50
C THR A 31 -13.31 8.06 -14.23
N LEU A 32 -12.74 6.91 -13.85
CA LEU A 32 -13.54 5.72 -13.51
C LEU A 32 -14.48 5.98 -12.32
N MET A 33 -13.98 6.66 -11.28
CA MET A 33 -14.82 7.01 -10.12
C MET A 33 -15.99 7.90 -10.54
N ARG A 34 -15.72 8.96 -11.33
CA ARG A 34 -16.81 9.85 -11.81
C ARG A 34 -17.78 9.13 -12.74
N LEU A 35 -17.32 8.17 -13.54
CA LEU A 35 -18.21 7.34 -14.35
C LEU A 35 -19.16 6.51 -13.50
N VAL A 36 -18.68 5.88 -12.42
CA VAL A 36 -19.53 5.14 -11.49
C VAL A 36 -20.61 6.04 -10.90
N GLU A 37 -20.25 7.24 -10.45
CA GLU A 37 -21.19 8.23 -9.94
C GLU A 37 -22.23 8.63 -11.01
N ALA A 38 -21.78 8.94 -12.24
CA ALA A 38 -22.68 9.31 -13.35
C ALA A 38 -23.64 8.17 -13.74
N TYR A 39 -23.17 6.92 -13.74
CA TYR A 39 -24.02 5.77 -14.04
C TYR A 39 -25.03 5.51 -12.92
N HIS A 40 -24.63 5.76 -11.67
CA HIS A 40 -25.57 5.74 -10.55
C HIS A 40 -26.67 6.80 -10.72
N GLU A 41 -26.29 8.05 -10.99
CA GLU A 41 -27.21 9.17 -11.20
C GLU A 41 -28.18 8.93 -12.36
N GLN A 42 -27.71 8.34 -13.47
CA GLN A 42 -28.50 8.22 -14.71
C GLN A 42 -29.27 6.90 -14.81
N TYR A 43 -28.72 5.82 -14.26
CA TYR A 43 -29.23 4.46 -14.48
C TYR A 43 -29.51 3.68 -13.20
N ASP A 44 -29.40 4.32 -12.04
CA ASP A 44 -29.50 3.66 -10.73
C ASP A 44 -28.52 2.47 -10.60
N PHE A 45 -27.35 2.60 -11.25
CA PHE A 45 -26.31 1.58 -11.22
C PHE A 45 -25.70 1.46 -9.82
N ASN A 46 -25.81 0.30 -9.22
CA ASN A 46 -25.24 0.04 -7.88
C ASN A 46 -23.72 -0.25 -7.99
N GLY A 47 -22.92 0.79 -8.15
CA GLY A 47 -21.47 0.73 -8.19
C GLY A 47 -20.84 1.34 -6.96
N VAL A 48 -19.73 0.79 -6.49
CA VAL A 48 -18.99 1.28 -5.32
C VAL A 48 -17.57 1.64 -5.69
N ASN A 49 -17.10 2.80 -5.26
CA ASN A 49 -15.73 3.26 -5.43
C ASN A 49 -14.91 3.01 -4.16
N LEU A 50 -14.08 1.97 -4.14
CA LEU A 50 -13.12 1.71 -3.07
C LEU A 50 -11.74 2.21 -3.45
N VAL A 51 -11.07 2.92 -2.54
CA VAL A 51 -9.75 3.51 -2.72
C VAL A 51 -8.77 2.87 -1.73
N PRO A 52 -8.22 1.68 -2.05
CA PRO A 52 -7.28 1.01 -1.16
C PRO A 52 -5.93 1.72 -1.16
N VAL A 53 -5.30 1.76 0.02
CA VAL A 53 -3.90 2.15 0.18
C VAL A 53 -2.98 1.05 -0.37
N ASN A 54 -1.65 1.24 -0.30
CA ASN A 54 -0.69 0.23 -0.76
C ASN A 54 -0.95 -1.12 -0.10
N MET A 55 -1.37 -2.08 -0.90
CA MET A 55 -1.61 -3.45 -0.44
C MET A 55 -0.33 -4.27 -0.45
N TYR A 56 -0.26 -5.28 0.41
CA TYR A 56 0.80 -6.28 0.45
C TYR A 56 0.26 -7.61 0.97
N GLY A 57 0.94 -8.70 0.69
CA GLY A 57 0.53 -10.03 1.19
C GLY A 57 1.11 -11.19 0.39
N PRO A 58 0.74 -12.43 0.74
CA PRO A 58 0.97 -13.59 -0.11
C PRO A 58 0.48 -13.36 -1.54
N HIS A 59 1.17 -13.96 -2.53
CA HIS A 59 0.89 -13.81 -3.96
C HIS A 59 1.21 -12.44 -4.57
N ASP A 60 1.91 -11.56 -3.83
CA ASP A 60 2.40 -10.32 -4.39
C ASP A 60 3.49 -10.58 -5.44
N HIS A 61 3.80 -9.57 -6.25
CA HIS A 61 4.84 -9.63 -7.27
C HIS A 61 6.19 -9.25 -6.68
N PHE A 62 7.15 -10.19 -6.65
CA PHE A 62 8.50 -9.99 -6.09
C PHE A 62 9.51 -9.72 -7.21
N ASN A 63 9.84 -8.46 -7.45
CA ASN A 63 10.81 -8.03 -8.44
C ASN A 63 11.45 -6.71 -8.00
N LEU A 64 12.77 -6.55 -8.13
CA LEU A 64 13.49 -5.36 -7.65
C LEU A 64 13.13 -4.07 -8.39
N THR A 65 12.64 -4.15 -9.62
CA THR A 65 12.41 -2.98 -10.49
C THR A 65 10.94 -2.63 -10.69
N SER A 66 10.03 -3.59 -10.53
CA SER A 66 8.61 -3.43 -10.87
C SER A 66 7.63 -3.73 -9.75
N SER A 67 8.10 -4.20 -8.59
CA SER A 67 7.23 -4.49 -7.46
C SER A 67 7.02 -3.28 -6.53
N HIS A 68 6.01 -3.38 -5.69
CA HIS A 68 5.77 -2.41 -4.61
C HIS A 68 6.85 -2.52 -3.52
N VAL A 69 6.81 -1.59 -2.56
CA VAL A 69 7.86 -1.40 -1.55
C VAL A 69 8.11 -2.68 -0.73
N ILE A 70 7.08 -3.27 -0.12
CA ILE A 70 7.25 -4.44 0.76
C ILE A 70 7.85 -5.64 0.01
N PRO A 71 7.31 -6.12 -1.13
CA PRO A 71 7.91 -7.23 -1.85
C PRO A 71 9.31 -6.92 -2.39
N ALA A 72 9.60 -5.66 -2.79
CA ALA A 72 10.95 -5.27 -3.19
C ALA A 72 11.95 -5.35 -2.03
N LEU A 73 11.56 -4.90 -0.83
CA LEU A 73 12.41 -4.96 0.36
C LEU A 73 12.65 -6.41 0.81
N ILE A 74 11.62 -7.25 0.82
CA ILE A 74 11.75 -8.69 1.14
C ILE A 74 12.72 -9.36 0.17
N LEU A 75 12.58 -9.13 -1.13
CA LEU A 75 13.47 -9.70 -2.14
C LEU A 75 14.90 -9.19 -1.96
N LYS A 76 15.10 -7.92 -1.66
CA LYS A 76 16.41 -7.30 -1.45
C LYS A 76 17.12 -7.90 -0.23
N VAL A 77 16.41 -8.05 0.90
CA VAL A 77 16.93 -8.71 2.09
C VAL A 77 17.28 -10.18 1.81
N HIS A 78 16.40 -10.89 1.10
CA HIS A 78 16.66 -12.28 0.71
C HIS A 78 17.93 -12.41 -0.13
N GLN A 79 18.13 -11.54 -1.12
CA GLN A 79 19.32 -11.56 -1.97
C GLN A 79 20.59 -11.25 -1.17
N ALA A 80 20.56 -10.27 -0.26
CA ALA A 80 21.68 -9.95 0.61
C ALA A 80 22.08 -11.15 1.49
N ILE A 81 21.12 -11.82 2.11
CA ILE A 81 21.38 -13.05 2.89
C ILE A 81 21.99 -14.15 2.01
N LYS A 82 21.41 -14.39 0.83
CA LYS A 82 21.88 -15.42 -0.11
C LYS A 82 23.30 -15.18 -0.61
N ASN A 83 23.67 -13.91 -0.83
CA ASN A 83 25.00 -13.51 -1.28
C ASN A 83 26.03 -13.43 -0.15
N GLY A 84 25.60 -13.41 1.11
CA GLY A 84 26.47 -13.14 2.26
C GLY A 84 26.89 -11.68 2.36
N ASP A 85 26.03 -10.76 1.84
CA ASP A 85 26.29 -9.32 1.89
C ASP A 85 26.22 -8.84 3.35
N THR A 86 27.13 -7.92 3.73
CA THR A 86 27.16 -7.33 5.05
C THR A 86 26.40 -6.03 5.16
N GLU A 87 25.86 -5.53 4.03
CA GLU A 87 25.10 -4.28 3.98
C GLU A 87 24.02 -4.31 2.90
N ILE A 88 22.96 -3.54 3.14
CA ILE A 88 21.88 -3.25 2.18
C ILE A 88 21.80 -1.74 2.01
N VAL A 89 21.90 -1.25 0.76
CA VAL A 89 21.74 0.17 0.46
C VAL A 89 20.33 0.45 -0.03
N LEU A 90 19.62 1.38 0.61
CA LEU A 90 18.31 1.89 0.19
C LEU A 90 18.43 3.29 -0.41
N TRP A 91 17.56 3.59 -1.38
CA TRP A 91 17.48 4.93 -1.94
C TRP A 91 16.71 5.87 -1.01
N GLY A 92 17.17 7.12 -0.94
CA GLY A 92 16.60 8.17 -0.09
C GLY A 92 17.07 8.10 1.35
N SER A 93 16.46 8.86 2.22
CA SER A 93 16.79 8.92 3.67
C SER A 93 16.11 7.87 4.53
N GLY A 94 15.14 7.15 3.98
CA GLY A 94 14.27 6.24 4.73
C GLY A 94 13.24 6.93 5.64
N GLN A 95 13.21 8.28 5.69
CA GLN A 95 12.31 9.02 6.59
C GLN A 95 10.89 9.18 6.04
N ALA A 96 10.68 8.96 4.75
CA ALA A 96 9.35 8.96 4.17
C ALA A 96 8.47 7.86 4.82
N SER A 97 7.21 8.21 5.13
CA SER A 97 6.26 7.26 5.72
C SER A 97 5.19 6.82 4.72
N ARG A 98 4.76 5.59 4.86
CA ARG A 98 3.72 4.97 4.03
C ARG A 98 2.77 4.17 4.91
N GLU A 99 1.56 4.09 4.46
CA GLU A 99 0.55 3.20 5.00
C GLU A 99 0.47 1.94 4.14
N PHE A 100 0.30 0.79 4.79
CA PHE A 100 0.19 -0.51 4.13
C PHE A 100 -1.02 -1.28 4.66
N LEU A 101 -1.79 -1.89 3.76
CA LEU A 101 -2.95 -2.70 4.07
C LEU A 101 -2.70 -4.15 3.67
N TYR A 102 -2.93 -5.08 4.58
CA TYR A 102 -2.84 -6.51 4.29
C TYR A 102 -3.95 -6.92 3.30
N ALA A 103 -3.60 -7.61 2.23
CA ALA A 103 -4.54 -7.91 1.14
C ALA A 103 -5.81 -8.66 1.59
N PRO A 104 -5.78 -9.62 2.53
CA PRO A 104 -7.00 -10.21 3.09
C PRO A 104 -7.92 -9.22 3.80
N ASP A 105 -7.39 -8.19 4.49
CA ASP A 105 -8.24 -7.15 5.08
C ASP A 105 -8.93 -6.31 3.98
N CYS A 106 -8.22 -6.03 2.88
CA CYS A 106 -8.85 -5.39 1.71
C CYS A 106 -9.97 -6.25 1.11
N ALA A 107 -9.78 -7.56 1.03
CA ALA A 107 -10.80 -8.49 0.55
C ALA A 107 -12.06 -8.46 1.46
N GLU A 108 -11.89 -8.34 2.77
CA GLU A 108 -13.02 -8.18 3.70
C GLU A 108 -13.75 -6.84 3.47
N ALA A 109 -13.01 -5.74 3.22
CA ALA A 109 -13.63 -4.46 2.87
C ALA A 109 -14.47 -4.57 1.58
N ILE A 110 -13.97 -5.25 0.56
CA ILE A 110 -14.70 -5.50 -0.70
C ILE A 110 -15.97 -6.32 -0.43
N LYS A 111 -15.87 -7.38 0.37
CA LYS A 111 -17.02 -8.21 0.75
C LYS A 111 -18.08 -7.40 1.48
N LEU A 112 -17.69 -6.55 2.43
CA LEU A 112 -18.61 -5.67 3.14
C LEU A 112 -19.28 -4.66 2.18
N ALA A 113 -18.54 -4.12 1.21
CA ALA A 113 -19.08 -3.20 0.23
C ALA A 113 -20.11 -3.86 -0.70
N ILE A 114 -19.94 -5.14 -1.06
CA ILE A 114 -20.90 -5.89 -1.86
C ILE A 114 -22.19 -6.16 -1.06
N GLN A 115 -22.09 -6.31 0.26
CA GLN A 115 -23.23 -6.63 1.13
C GLN A 115 -24.06 -5.42 1.56
N LYS A 116 -23.53 -4.19 1.34
CA LYS A 116 -24.15 -2.95 1.79
C LYS A 116 -24.39 -2.01 0.62
N ASP A 117 -25.50 -1.32 0.66
CA ASP A 117 -25.74 -0.19 -0.24
C ASP A 117 -25.07 1.06 0.36
N VAL A 118 -23.89 1.37 -0.13
CA VAL A 118 -23.06 2.48 0.38
C VAL A 118 -22.97 3.66 -0.58
N GLY A 119 -23.62 3.55 -1.74
CA GLY A 119 -23.58 4.57 -2.77
C GLY A 119 -22.26 4.64 -3.54
N PRO A 120 -22.18 5.52 -4.54
CA PRO A 120 -21.05 5.62 -5.47
C PRO A 120 -19.89 6.47 -4.97
N GLU A 121 -20.04 7.20 -3.86
CA GLU A 121 -18.97 8.07 -3.36
C GLU A 121 -17.76 7.27 -2.93
N PRO A 122 -16.53 7.78 -3.18
CA PRO A 122 -15.30 7.10 -2.83
C PRO A 122 -15.20 6.79 -1.33
N ILE A 123 -14.67 5.61 -1.00
CA ILE A 123 -14.39 5.18 0.38
C ILE A 123 -12.94 4.74 0.46
N ASN A 124 -12.16 5.42 1.28
CA ASN A 124 -10.77 5.07 1.57
C ASN A 124 -10.70 3.75 2.34
N ILE A 125 -9.90 2.81 1.87
CA ILE A 125 -9.69 1.51 2.51
C ILE A 125 -8.22 1.41 2.94
N GLY A 126 -8.00 1.47 4.25
CA GLY A 126 -6.67 1.49 4.84
C GLY A 126 -6.70 1.13 6.32
N THR A 127 -5.55 1.32 6.97
CA THR A 127 -5.36 1.09 8.41
C THR A 127 -5.42 2.39 9.21
N GLY A 128 -5.23 3.54 8.55
CA GLY A 128 -5.03 4.84 9.20
C GLY A 128 -3.69 4.94 9.95
N LYS A 129 -2.76 4.02 9.72
CA LYS A 129 -1.45 3.96 10.40
C LYS A 129 -0.32 3.96 9.38
N GLU A 130 0.62 4.87 9.56
CA GLU A 130 1.81 4.96 8.70
C GLU A 130 3.05 4.43 9.43
N ILE A 131 4.01 3.93 8.66
CA ILE A 131 5.34 3.50 9.12
C ILE A 131 6.40 4.15 8.24
N LYS A 132 7.54 4.55 8.82
CA LYS A 132 8.69 5.02 8.06
C LYS A 132 9.34 3.87 7.29
N ILE A 133 9.93 4.17 6.14
CA ILE A 133 10.61 3.16 5.32
C ILE A 133 11.81 2.56 6.06
N CYS A 134 12.52 3.35 6.88
CA CYS A 134 13.62 2.84 7.71
C CYS A 134 13.12 1.81 8.74
N GLU A 135 12.01 2.08 9.43
CA GLU A 135 11.41 1.15 10.40
C GLU A 135 10.88 -0.12 9.71
N LEU A 136 10.34 0.03 8.50
CA LEU A 136 9.84 -1.10 7.72
C LEU A 136 10.95 -2.07 7.29
N ILE A 137 12.07 -1.54 6.76
CA ILE A 137 13.18 -2.42 6.34
C ILE A 137 13.84 -3.09 7.54
N GLU A 138 13.98 -2.40 8.67
CA GLU A 138 14.49 -2.98 9.92
C GLU A 138 13.60 -4.14 10.39
N ALA A 139 12.27 -3.97 10.37
CA ALA A 139 11.31 -5.02 10.73
C ALA A 139 11.38 -6.23 9.77
N ILE A 140 11.60 -6.01 8.48
CA ILE A 140 11.78 -7.08 7.49
C ILE A 140 13.11 -7.79 7.69
N ALA A 141 14.21 -7.05 7.88
CA ALA A 141 15.56 -7.57 8.10
C ALA A 141 15.61 -8.45 9.34
N ASP A 142 15.11 -7.95 10.47
CA ASP A 142 14.99 -8.70 11.72
C ASP A 142 14.22 -10.02 11.53
N ARG A 143 13.05 -9.93 10.89
CA ARG A 143 12.21 -11.10 10.63
C ARG A 143 12.86 -12.14 9.72
N MET A 144 13.68 -11.70 8.77
CA MET A 144 14.39 -12.59 7.84
C MET A 144 15.74 -13.06 8.34
N GLY A 145 16.23 -12.54 9.49
CA GLY A 145 17.50 -12.90 10.09
C GLY A 145 18.71 -12.28 9.38
N PHE A 146 18.57 -11.07 8.86
CA PHE A 146 19.68 -10.31 8.29
C PHE A 146 20.34 -9.46 9.38
N ASP A 147 21.58 -9.78 9.70
CA ASP A 147 22.37 -9.10 10.75
C ASP A 147 23.30 -8.00 10.19
N GLY A 148 23.22 -7.71 8.89
CA GLY A 148 24.03 -6.71 8.23
C GLY A 148 23.53 -5.28 8.44
N LYS A 149 24.26 -4.32 7.92
CA LYS A 149 23.97 -2.89 8.05
C LYS A 149 22.97 -2.43 6.99
N ILE A 150 22.09 -1.48 7.35
CA ILE A 150 21.20 -0.80 6.41
C ILE A 150 21.74 0.61 6.20
N GLU A 151 22.13 0.91 4.98
CA GLU A 151 22.66 2.19 4.54
C GLU A 151 21.65 2.93 3.66
N TYR A 152 21.75 4.26 3.61
CA TYR A 152 20.81 5.12 2.89
C TYR A 152 21.55 6.00 1.88
N ASP A 153 21.25 5.83 0.59
CA ASP A 153 21.75 6.69 -0.47
C ASP A 153 20.90 7.97 -0.58
N THR A 154 21.26 8.97 0.20
CA THR A 154 20.57 10.27 0.24
C THR A 154 20.77 11.11 -1.02
N THR A 155 21.58 10.66 -2.01
CA THR A 155 21.64 11.30 -3.32
C THR A 155 20.39 11.05 -4.16
N LYS A 156 19.58 10.06 -3.77
CA LYS A 156 18.31 9.72 -4.40
C LYS A 156 17.14 10.39 -3.66
N PRO A 157 16.08 10.76 -4.39
CA PRO A 157 14.94 11.45 -3.78
C PRO A 157 14.11 10.51 -2.87
N ASP A 158 13.55 11.05 -1.80
CA ASP A 158 12.63 10.35 -0.89
C ASP A 158 11.21 10.17 -1.44
N GLY A 159 10.86 10.91 -2.49
CA GLY A 159 9.48 11.00 -2.96
C GLY A 159 8.59 11.81 -2.01
N GLN A 160 7.31 11.50 -1.98
CA GLN A 160 6.33 12.19 -1.11
C GLN A 160 6.62 11.88 0.37
N PRO A 161 6.72 12.87 1.28
CA PRO A 161 7.13 12.64 2.67
C PRO A 161 6.18 11.72 3.44
N ARG A 162 4.87 11.93 3.30
CA ARG A 162 3.84 11.18 4.03
C ARG A 162 2.70 10.73 3.11
N ARG A 163 2.17 9.53 3.37
CA ARG A 163 0.92 9.03 2.77
C ARG A 163 0.18 8.19 3.81
N CYS A 164 -0.97 8.70 4.24
CA CYS A 164 -1.88 8.04 5.16
C CYS A 164 -3.31 8.42 4.82
N LEU A 165 -4.24 7.49 4.87
CA LEU A 165 -5.65 7.70 4.57
C LEU A 165 -6.42 8.07 5.85
N ASP A 166 -7.43 8.91 5.71
CA ASP A 166 -8.53 8.98 6.67
C ASP A 166 -9.47 7.79 6.38
N THR A 167 -9.71 6.95 7.37
CA THR A 167 -10.52 5.73 7.24
C THR A 167 -11.89 5.85 7.92
N THR A 168 -12.26 7.05 8.34
CA THR A 168 -13.51 7.31 9.06
C THR A 168 -14.73 6.85 8.27
N ARG A 169 -14.77 7.15 6.96
CA ARG A 169 -15.88 6.77 6.09
C ARG A 169 -16.01 5.24 5.94
N ALA A 170 -14.91 4.51 5.86
CA ALA A 170 -14.93 3.05 5.83
C ALA A 170 -15.54 2.46 7.11
N LYS A 171 -15.18 3.02 8.26
CA LYS A 171 -15.77 2.60 9.54
C LYS A 171 -17.24 2.90 9.61
N GLU A 172 -17.66 4.11 9.25
CA GLU A 172 -19.08 4.54 9.36
C GLU A 172 -20.00 3.86 8.37
N ARG A 173 -19.59 3.76 7.09
CA ARG A 173 -20.48 3.21 6.03
C ARG A 173 -20.36 1.70 5.88
N LEU A 174 -19.13 1.16 5.95
CA LEU A 174 -18.90 -0.27 5.80
C LEU A 174 -18.85 -1.03 7.14
N GLY A 175 -18.56 -0.34 8.25
CA GLY A 175 -18.19 -0.99 9.50
C GLY A 175 -16.84 -1.69 9.37
N PHE A 176 -15.98 -1.22 8.44
CA PHE A 176 -14.67 -1.79 8.18
C PHE A 176 -13.61 -1.11 9.02
N GLU A 177 -12.82 -1.93 9.68
CA GLU A 177 -11.53 -1.56 10.29
C GLU A 177 -10.54 -2.69 9.98
N ALA A 178 -9.34 -2.34 9.53
CA ALA A 178 -8.29 -3.33 9.30
C ALA A 178 -7.89 -4.00 10.63
N THR A 179 -7.89 -5.32 10.65
CA THR A 179 -7.66 -6.12 11.87
C THR A 179 -6.27 -6.71 11.95
N THR A 180 -5.57 -6.83 10.82
CA THR A 180 -4.24 -7.40 10.75
C THR A 180 -3.18 -6.31 11.00
N ASP A 181 -2.41 -6.44 12.07
CA ASP A 181 -1.26 -5.58 12.30
C ASP A 181 -0.13 -5.86 11.28
N LEU A 182 0.75 -4.87 11.09
CA LEU A 182 1.82 -4.97 10.10
C LEU A 182 2.76 -6.15 10.37
N LYS A 183 3.08 -6.43 11.63
CA LYS A 183 3.97 -7.53 12.03
C LYS A 183 3.38 -8.88 11.62
N THR A 184 2.10 -9.09 11.90
CA THR A 184 1.37 -10.32 11.53
C THR A 184 1.30 -10.49 10.01
N GLY A 185 0.96 -9.43 9.28
CA GLY A 185 0.89 -9.46 7.81
C GLY A 185 2.27 -9.69 7.16
N LEU A 186 3.34 -9.05 7.68
CA LEU A 186 4.71 -9.29 7.22
C LEU A 186 5.15 -10.73 7.45
N ASN A 187 4.87 -11.30 8.62
CA ASN A 187 5.18 -12.68 8.91
C ASN A 187 4.57 -13.63 7.87
N SER A 188 3.27 -13.50 7.63
CA SER A 188 2.56 -14.32 6.65
C SER A 188 3.10 -14.15 5.22
N THR A 189 3.46 -12.91 4.85
CA THR A 189 4.01 -12.59 3.52
C THR A 189 5.40 -13.19 3.32
N ILE A 190 6.29 -13.04 4.32
CA ILE A 190 7.65 -13.58 4.30
C ILE A 190 7.64 -15.11 4.31
N GLU A 191 6.78 -15.74 5.12
CA GLU A 191 6.63 -17.21 5.14
C GLU A 191 6.15 -17.74 3.78
N TRP A 192 5.20 -17.05 3.15
CA TRP A 192 4.77 -17.41 1.81
C TRP A 192 5.91 -17.26 0.80
N PHE A 193 6.65 -16.14 0.83
CA PHE A 193 7.80 -15.88 -0.03
C PHE A 193 8.84 -17.00 0.07
N TRP A 194 9.24 -17.41 1.27
CA TRP A 194 10.19 -18.50 1.47
C TRP A 194 9.68 -19.83 0.90
N LYS A 195 8.40 -20.15 1.09
CA LYS A 195 7.80 -21.36 0.50
C LYS A 195 7.87 -21.36 -1.02
N GLN A 196 7.72 -20.21 -1.67
CA GLN A 196 7.84 -20.10 -3.14
C GLN A 196 9.30 -20.17 -3.60
N THR A 197 10.22 -19.52 -2.90
CA THR A 197 11.66 -19.57 -3.19
C THR A 197 12.20 -21.00 -3.08
N MET A 198 11.81 -21.76 -2.04
CA MET A 198 12.19 -23.19 -1.92
C MET A 198 11.64 -24.06 -3.04
N LYS A 199 10.54 -23.68 -3.67
CA LYS A 199 9.97 -24.38 -4.83
C LYS A 199 10.57 -23.94 -6.16
N GLY A 200 11.47 -22.95 -6.16
CA GLY A 200 12.06 -22.38 -7.37
C GLY A 200 11.07 -21.57 -8.23
N VAL A 201 10.02 -21.03 -7.61
CA VAL A 201 9.01 -20.21 -8.30
C VAL A 201 9.40 -18.71 -8.27
N ILE A 202 10.13 -18.29 -7.24
CA ILE A 202 10.68 -16.93 -7.06
C ILE A 202 12.20 -17.01 -6.89
#